data_3e996812af655040de8f0ce38a966604
#
_entry.id   3e996812af655040de8f0ce38a966604
#
_cell.length_a   1.000
_cell.length_b   1.000
_cell.length_c   1.000
_cell.angle_alpha   90.00
_cell.angle_beta   90.00
_cell.angle_gamma   90.00
#
_symmetry.space_group_name_H-M   'P 1'
#
loop_
_entity.id
_entity.type
_entity.pdbx_description
1 polymer ?
#
loop_
_entity_poly.entity_id
_entity_poly.type
_entity_poly.pdbx_seq_one_letter_code
_entity_poly.pdbx_strand_id
1 'polypeptide(L)'
;MSSNVKIEIPEFLNIGFACTSAHVGTAKENSIAMVIEDDKLGTDEITYKDLATKSDQVCNFFTGIGLEARDRVLVCLKNSLAYPISFFGTMKAGIIAVPTSTLLSGSEVKYLAEDSQARAIVLSASMYENLVPYLENLDNLKTIVIAGIDSVDELKKPKDINIYALNEIFKNKKEQSISALFLW
;
A
#
# COMPACT_ATOMS: atom_id res chain seq x y z
N MET A 1 -41.57 2.61 1.53
CA MET A 1 -41.09 3.93 2.01
C MET A 1 -39.60 3.97 1.75
N SER A 2 -39.14 4.70 0.73
CA SER A 2 -37.71 4.90 0.50
C SER A 2 -37.21 5.93 1.49
N SER A 3 -36.44 5.52 2.49
CA SER A 3 -35.71 6.46 3.34
C SER A 3 -34.67 7.14 2.46
N ASN A 4 -34.83 8.43 2.20
CA ASN A 4 -33.79 9.25 1.58
C ASN A 4 -32.62 9.30 2.57
N VAL A 5 -31.63 8.43 2.38
CA VAL A 5 -30.38 8.51 3.11
C VAL A 5 -29.61 9.71 2.57
N LYS A 6 -29.58 10.78 3.36
CA LYS A 6 -28.73 11.95 3.04
C LYS A 6 -27.29 11.59 3.39
N ILE A 7 -26.46 11.44 2.37
CA ILE A 7 -25.02 11.24 2.55
C ILE A 7 -24.38 12.62 2.67
N GLU A 8 -23.80 12.92 3.82
CA GLU A 8 -23.00 14.13 4.05
C GLU A 8 -21.52 13.75 3.88
N ILE A 9 -20.89 14.33 2.85
CA ILE A 9 -19.46 14.14 2.61
C ILE A 9 -18.75 15.36 3.23
N PRO A 10 -17.86 15.16 4.22
CA PRO A 10 -17.08 16.26 4.79
C PRO A 10 -16.17 16.88 3.73
N GLU A 11 -15.89 18.16 3.87
CA GLU A 11 -14.97 18.89 2.96
C GLU A 11 -13.58 18.26 2.93
N PHE A 12 -13.12 17.75 4.07
CA PHE A 12 -11.85 17.04 4.22
C PHE A 12 -12.11 15.60 4.67
N LEU A 13 -11.73 14.65 3.86
CA LEU A 13 -11.89 13.23 4.14
C LEU A 13 -10.67 12.44 3.66
N ASN A 14 -9.91 11.85 4.60
CA ASN A 14 -8.92 10.84 4.25
C ASN A 14 -9.58 9.47 4.25
N ILE A 15 -9.78 8.90 3.06
CA ILE A 15 -10.46 7.59 2.90
C ILE A 15 -9.65 6.47 3.57
N GLY A 16 -8.31 6.51 3.49
CA GLY A 16 -7.45 5.52 4.16
C GLY A 16 -7.68 5.51 5.67
N PHE A 17 -7.78 6.69 6.30
CA PHE A 17 -8.10 6.81 7.71
C PHE A 17 -9.55 6.36 8.01
N ALA A 18 -10.52 6.82 7.25
CA ALA A 18 -11.94 6.53 7.46
C ALA A 18 -12.26 5.04 7.38
N CYS A 19 -11.59 4.31 6.47
CA CYS A 19 -11.78 2.87 6.30
C CYS A 19 -11.00 2.01 7.31
N THR A 20 -10.08 2.58 8.06
CA THR A 20 -9.18 1.83 8.96
C THR A 20 -9.13 2.43 10.36
N SER A 21 -8.31 3.44 10.60
CA SER A 21 -8.00 4.00 11.92
C SER A 21 -9.20 4.65 12.61
N ALA A 22 -10.22 5.09 11.88
CA ALA A 22 -11.46 5.60 12.45
C ALA A 22 -12.23 4.55 13.28
N HIS A 23 -11.91 3.27 13.13
CA HIS A 23 -12.54 2.18 13.90
C HIS A 23 -11.77 1.80 15.17
N VAL A 24 -10.52 2.27 15.32
CA VAL A 24 -9.69 2.02 16.52
C VAL A 24 -10.26 2.82 17.70
N GLY A 25 -10.30 2.21 18.88
CA GLY A 25 -10.94 2.78 20.07
C GLY A 25 -12.48 2.71 20.07
N THR A 26 -13.08 2.07 19.07
CA THR A 26 -14.52 1.81 19.01
C THR A 26 -14.84 0.33 19.30
N ALA A 27 -16.11 0.00 19.45
CA ALA A 27 -16.55 -1.40 19.62
C ALA A 27 -16.18 -2.31 18.41
N LYS A 28 -15.80 -1.72 17.28
CA LYS A 28 -15.43 -2.45 16.06
C LYS A 28 -13.95 -2.78 15.96
N GLU A 29 -13.07 -2.23 16.79
CA GLU A 29 -11.61 -2.33 16.59
C GLU A 29 -11.10 -3.77 16.47
N ASN A 30 -11.69 -4.70 17.24
CA ASN A 30 -11.33 -6.11 17.24
C ASN A 30 -12.23 -6.98 16.33
N SER A 31 -13.17 -6.37 15.61
CA SER A 31 -13.97 -7.07 14.62
C SER A 31 -13.14 -7.33 13.35
N ILE A 32 -13.45 -8.42 12.65
CA ILE A 32 -12.85 -8.73 11.36
C ILE A 32 -13.23 -7.64 10.36
N ALA A 33 -12.20 -6.99 9.78
CA ALA A 33 -12.36 -5.96 8.75
C ALA A 33 -12.40 -6.59 7.36
N MET A 34 -11.58 -7.62 7.12
CA MET A 34 -11.50 -8.33 5.84
C MET A 34 -11.19 -9.80 6.05
N VAL A 35 -11.72 -10.60 5.15
CA VAL A 35 -11.42 -12.02 4.98
C VAL A 35 -10.89 -12.18 3.56
N ILE A 36 -9.72 -12.77 3.43
CA ILE A 36 -9.12 -13.12 2.13
C ILE A 36 -9.14 -14.64 2.02
N GLU A 37 -9.81 -15.15 1.01
CA GLU A 37 -9.87 -16.57 0.72
C GLU A 37 -8.93 -16.91 -0.45
N ASP A 38 -8.09 -17.91 -0.26
CA ASP A 38 -7.21 -18.47 -1.29
C ASP A 38 -7.41 -19.96 -1.37
N ASP A 39 -7.66 -20.47 -2.57
CA ASP A 39 -7.97 -21.89 -2.82
C ASP A 39 -6.87 -22.86 -2.35
N LYS A 40 -5.64 -22.38 -2.18
CA LYS A 40 -4.48 -23.19 -1.79
C LYS A 40 -4.00 -22.95 -0.37
N LEU A 41 -4.13 -21.71 0.11
CA LEU A 41 -3.56 -21.27 1.39
C LEU A 41 -4.61 -21.20 2.49
N GLY A 42 -5.89 -21.32 2.16
CA GLY A 42 -7.00 -21.20 3.10
C GLY A 42 -7.45 -19.75 3.28
N THR A 43 -7.92 -19.43 4.48
CA THR A 43 -8.53 -18.15 4.78
C THR A 43 -7.62 -17.33 5.69
N ASP A 44 -7.27 -16.12 5.28
CA ASP A 44 -6.59 -15.10 6.08
C ASP A 44 -7.59 -14.03 6.54
N GLU A 45 -7.48 -13.61 7.79
CA GLU A 45 -8.35 -12.58 8.37
C GLU A 45 -7.51 -11.43 8.94
N ILE A 46 -8.07 -10.23 8.93
CA ILE A 46 -7.47 -9.07 9.58
C ILE A 46 -8.54 -8.26 10.32
N THR A 47 -8.23 -7.87 11.57
CA THR A 47 -9.10 -6.97 12.35
C THR A 47 -8.94 -5.52 11.89
N TYR A 48 -9.91 -4.64 12.23
CA TYR A 48 -9.77 -3.20 12.00
C TYR A 48 -8.53 -2.63 12.69
N LYS A 49 -8.22 -3.08 13.91
CA LYS A 49 -7.03 -2.66 14.65
C LYS A 49 -5.73 -3.03 13.93
N ASP A 50 -5.61 -4.27 13.45
CA ASP A 50 -4.41 -4.72 12.77
C ASP A 50 -4.27 -4.06 11.39
N LEU A 51 -5.39 -3.90 10.67
CA LEU A 51 -5.42 -3.19 9.39
C LEU A 51 -4.99 -1.72 9.57
N ALA A 52 -5.50 -1.06 10.61
CA ALA A 52 -5.10 0.30 10.96
C ALA A 52 -3.59 0.36 11.24
N THR A 53 -3.10 -0.50 12.15
CA THR A 53 -1.69 -0.51 12.56
C THR A 53 -0.76 -0.75 11.38
N LYS A 54 -1.03 -1.77 10.55
CA LYS A 54 -0.17 -2.10 9.41
C LYS A 54 -0.22 -1.04 8.30
N SER A 55 -1.40 -0.48 8.04
CA SER A 55 -1.51 0.62 7.06
C SER A 55 -0.87 1.92 7.57
N ASP A 56 -0.84 2.16 8.89
CA ASP A 56 -0.09 3.28 9.48
C ASP A 56 1.43 3.09 9.31
N GLN A 57 1.92 1.86 9.44
CA GLN A 57 3.33 1.56 9.19
C GLN A 57 3.72 1.81 7.73
N VAL A 58 2.87 1.45 6.77
CA VAL A 58 3.10 1.76 5.34
C VAL A 58 3.04 3.27 5.08
N CYS A 59 2.08 3.98 5.66
CA CYS A 59 1.98 5.45 5.59
C CYS A 59 3.28 6.10 6.10
N ASN A 60 3.72 5.72 7.30
CA ASN A 60 4.93 6.25 7.91
C ASN A 60 6.20 5.90 7.14
N PHE A 61 6.24 4.71 6.53
CA PHE A 61 7.35 4.31 5.67
C PHE A 61 7.43 5.23 4.44
N PHE A 62 6.34 5.41 3.69
CA PHE A 62 6.36 6.23 2.49
C PHE A 62 6.69 7.69 2.77
N THR A 63 6.11 8.28 3.82
CA THR A 63 6.45 9.64 4.23
C THR A 63 7.90 9.73 4.73
N GLY A 64 8.39 8.71 5.45
CA GLY A 64 9.75 8.64 5.97
C GLY A 64 10.84 8.56 4.91
N ILE A 65 10.53 7.99 3.74
CA ILE A 65 11.44 7.96 2.58
C ILE A 65 11.25 9.15 1.62
N GLY A 66 10.44 10.13 2.00
CA GLY A 66 10.27 11.39 1.30
C GLY A 66 9.24 11.40 0.17
N LEU A 67 8.26 10.47 0.19
CA LEU A 67 7.08 10.63 -0.65
C LEU A 67 6.15 11.68 -0.06
N GLU A 68 5.59 12.50 -0.92
CA GLU A 68 4.70 13.60 -0.57
C GLU A 68 3.26 13.37 -1.03
N ALA A 69 2.34 14.16 -0.51
CA ALA A 69 0.95 14.13 -0.97
C ALA A 69 0.88 14.36 -2.50
N ARG A 70 0.03 13.58 -3.17
CA ARG A 70 -0.15 13.54 -4.63
C ARG A 70 0.98 12.83 -5.41
N ASP A 71 2.03 12.33 -4.77
CA ASP A 71 2.88 11.34 -5.41
C ASP A 71 2.04 10.12 -5.81
N ARG A 72 2.51 9.31 -6.74
CA ARG A 72 1.81 8.09 -7.20
C ARG A 72 2.59 6.87 -6.79
N VAL A 73 1.85 5.89 -6.28
CA VAL A 73 2.35 4.56 -5.94
C VAL A 73 1.52 3.52 -6.68
N LEU A 74 2.14 2.73 -7.55
CA LEU A 74 1.49 1.58 -8.17
C LEU A 74 1.33 0.47 -7.12
N VAL A 75 0.14 -0.13 -7.06
CA VAL A 75 -0.15 -1.28 -6.20
C VAL A 75 -0.51 -2.47 -7.09
N CYS A 76 0.49 -3.32 -7.34
CA CYS A 76 0.41 -4.49 -8.22
C CYS A 76 0.48 -5.78 -7.39
N LEU A 77 -0.61 -6.06 -6.66
CA LEU A 77 -0.73 -7.20 -5.75
C LEU A 77 -1.99 -8.00 -6.06
N LYS A 78 -1.91 -9.32 -5.89
CA LYS A 78 -3.09 -10.19 -5.86
C LYS A 78 -3.96 -9.88 -4.64
N ASN A 79 -5.18 -10.44 -4.63
CA ASN A 79 -6.01 -10.48 -3.44
C ASN A 79 -5.23 -11.17 -2.30
N SER A 80 -4.81 -10.38 -1.35
CA SER A 80 -4.02 -10.77 -0.18
C SER A 80 -4.12 -9.66 0.87
N LEU A 81 -3.78 -9.92 2.12
CA LEU A 81 -3.77 -8.87 3.16
C LEU A 81 -2.79 -7.74 2.84
N ALA A 82 -1.72 -8.01 2.09
CA ALA A 82 -0.77 -7.00 1.67
C ALA A 82 -1.42 -5.91 0.78
N TYR A 83 -2.43 -6.28 -0.03
CA TYR A 83 -3.10 -5.33 -0.92
C TYR A 83 -3.83 -4.20 -0.14
N PRO A 84 -4.83 -4.48 0.71
CA PRO A 84 -5.55 -3.43 1.44
C PRO A 84 -4.63 -2.66 2.39
N ILE A 85 -3.66 -3.32 3.02
CA ILE A 85 -2.69 -2.66 3.89
C ILE A 85 -1.88 -1.61 3.12
N SER A 86 -1.33 -1.99 1.95
CA SER A 86 -0.55 -1.08 1.11
C SER A 86 -1.42 0.02 0.50
N PHE A 87 -2.62 -0.33 0.04
CA PHE A 87 -3.56 0.60 -0.57
C PHE A 87 -4.00 1.69 0.41
N PHE A 88 -4.50 1.29 1.59
CA PHE A 88 -4.93 2.25 2.59
C PHE A 88 -3.76 3.03 3.22
N GLY A 89 -2.60 2.38 3.42
CA GLY A 89 -1.41 3.06 3.89
C GLY A 89 -0.93 4.17 2.95
N THR A 90 -0.97 3.90 1.65
CA THR A 90 -0.69 4.90 0.60
C THR A 90 -1.67 6.07 0.68
N MET A 91 -2.97 5.78 0.76
CA MET A 91 -4.01 6.82 0.83
C MET A 91 -3.94 7.63 2.13
N LYS A 92 -3.57 7.00 3.27
CA LYS A 92 -3.35 7.72 4.53
C LYS A 92 -2.28 8.79 4.41
N ALA A 93 -1.23 8.52 3.64
CA ALA A 93 -0.16 9.48 3.37
C ALA A 93 -0.56 10.62 2.40
N GLY A 94 -1.81 10.67 1.94
CA GLY A 94 -2.24 11.61 0.91
C GLY A 94 -1.68 11.30 -0.48
N ILE A 95 -1.05 10.14 -0.64
CA ILE A 95 -0.45 9.65 -1.87
C ILE A 95 -1.55 9.00 -2.72
N ILE A 96 -1.44 9.14 -4.04
CA ILE A 96 -2.37 8.53 -4.99
C ILE A 96 -2.00 7.07 -5.18
N ALA A 97 -2.82 6.17 -4.68
CA ALA A 97 -2.70 4.74 -4.96
C ALA A 97 -3.23 4.45 -6.38
N VAL A 98 -2.40 3.81 -7.20
CA VAL A 98 -2.72 3.41 -8.59
C VAL A 98 -2.82 1.88 -8.63
N PRO A 99 -4.02 1.31 -8.45
CA PRO A 99 -4.20 -0.14 -8.52
C PRO A 99 -3.92 -0.64 -9.93
N THR A 100 -3.13 -1.70 -10.05
CA THR A 100 -2.79 -2.31 -11.34
C THR A 100 -3.03 -3.81 -11.33
N SER A 101 -3.30 -4.37 -12.50
CA SER A 101 -3.50 -5.81 -12.65
C SER A 101 -2.19 -6.58 -12.47
N THR A 102 -2.25 -7.71 -11.79
CA THR A 102 -1.13 -8.67 -11.70
C THR A 102 -0.95 -9.54 -12.94
N LEU A 103 -1.83 -9.39 -13.93
CA LEU A 103 -1.71 -10.08 -15.22
C LEU A 103 -0.86 -9.31 -16.23
N LEU A 104 -0.45 -8.08 -15.89
CA LEU A 104 0.40 -7.26 -16.75
C LEU A 104 1.82 -7.85 -16.84
N SER A 105 2.39 -7.75 -18.04
CA SER A 105 3.80 -8.02 -18.26
C SER A 105 4.69 -6.94 -17.61
N GLY A 106 5.98 -7.23 -17.42
CA GLY A 106 6.93 -6.25 -16.89
C GLY A 106 7.02 -4.98 -17.75
N SER A 107 6.89 -5.09 -19.08
CA SER A 107 6.87 -3.94 -19.98
C SER A 107 5.64 -3.06 -19.82
N GLU A 108 4.48 -3.67 -19.57
CA GLU A 108 3.24 -2.92 -19.30
C GLU A 108 3.27 -2.23 -17.94
N VAL A 109 3.81 -2.88 -16.91
CA VAL A 109 4.03 -2.25 -15.59
C VAL A 109 5.01 -1.09 -15.71
N LYS A 110 6.10 -1.24 -16.49
CA LYS A 110 7.02 -0.15 -16.81
C LYS A 110 6.28 1.03 -17.43
N TYR A 111 5.50 0.78 -18.47
CA TYR A 111 4.71 1.83 -19.13
C TYR A 111 3.80 2.58 -18.15
N LEU A 112 3.08 1.86 -17.29
CA LEU A 112 2.22 2.49 -16.28
C LEU A 112 3.01 3.31 -15.25
N ALA A 113 4.21 2.85 -14.87
CA ALA A 113 5.07 3.58 -13.95
C ALA A 113 5.59 4.89 -14.57
N GLU A 114 5.93 4.88 -15.87
CA GLU A 114 6.34 6.06 -16.62
C GLU A 114 5.18 7.04 -16.81
N ASP A 115 4.04 6.56 -17.32
CA ASP A 115 2.87 7.38 -17.63
C ASP A 115 2.30 8.05 -16.38
N SER A 116 2.16 7.32 -15.28
CA SER A 116 1.73 7.86 -13.99
C SER A 116 2.81 8.68 -13.27
N GLN A 117 4.06 8.66 -13.75
CA GLN A 117 5.22 9.21 -13.05
C GLN A 117 5.34 8.67 -11.61
N ALA A 118 5.13 7.37 -11.43
CA ALA A 118 5.13 6.75 -10.11
C ALA A 118 6.49 6.87 -9.41
N ARG A 119 6.44 7.21 -8.12
CA ARG A 119 7.62 7.31 -7.24
C ARG A 119 7.95 5.98 -6.58
N ALA A 120 6.92 5.14 -6.38
CA ALA A 120 7.10 3.81 -5.84
C ALA A 120 6.15 2.79 -6.49
N ILE A 121 6.51 1.51 -6.35
CA ILE A 121 5.67 0.36 -6.73
C ILE A 121 5.63 -0.60 -5.54
N VAL A 122 4.44 -1.11 -5.20
CA VAL A 122 4.25 -2.25 -4.30
C VAL A 122 3.82 -3.45 -5.13
N LEU A 123 4.56 -4.55 -5.04
CA LEU A 123 4.31 -5.74 -5.87
C LEU A 123 4.74 -7.04 -5.15
N SER A 124 4.41 -8.20 -5.73
CA SER A 124 4.89 -9.50 -5.24
C SER A 124 6.29 -9.83 -5.75
N ALA A 125 6.96 -10.82 -5.13
CA ALA A 125 8.28 -11.28 -5.57
C ALA A 125 8.27 -11.76 -7.03
N SER A 126 7.24 -12.52 -7.45
CA SER A 126 7.12 -12.97 -8.85
C SER A 126 6.95 -11.82 -9.85
N MET A 127 6.22 -10.76 -9.45
CA MET A 127 6.09 -9.56 -10.28
C MET A 127 7.40 -8.78 -10.34
N TYR A 128 8.17 -8.77 -9.25
CA TYR A 128 9.49 -8.13 -9.23
C TYR A 128 10.44 -8.78 -10.25
N GLU A 129 10.52 -10.10 -10.26
CA GLU A 129 11.34 -10.85 -11.23
C GLU A 129 10.98 -10.51 -12.69
N ASN A 130 9.69 -10.41 -12.98
CA ASN A 130 9.18 -10.03 -14.30
C ASN A 130 9.47 -8.57 -14.66
N LEU A 131 9.53 -7.67 -13.67
CA LEU A 131 9.74 -6.24 -13.86
C LEU A 131 11.22 -5.88 -13.97
N VAL A 132 12.11 -6.57 -13.24
CA VAL A 132 13.56 -6.27 -13.16
C VAL A 132 14.20 -5.98 -14.51
N PRO A 133 13.94 -6.75 -15.61
CA PRO A 133 14.54 -6.47 -16.92
C PRO A 133 14.16 -5.11 -17.54
N TYR A 134 13.10 -4.48 -17.04
CA TYR A 134 12.51 -3.25 -17.58
C TYR A 134 12.73 -2.03 -16.70
N LEU A 135 13.47 -2.15 -15.58
CA LEU A 135 13.65 -1.04 -14.61
C LEU A 135 14.65 0.04 -15.07
N GLU A 136 15.34 -0.16 -16.18
CA GLU A 136 16.24 0.84 -16.73
C GLU A 136 15.47 2.05 -17.26
N ASN A 137 16.00 3.26 -17.01
CA ASN A 137 15.44 4.55 -17.47
C ASN A 137 14.06 4.93 -16.87
N LEU A 138 13.78 4.49 -15.65
CA LEU A 138 12.61 4.92 -14.88
C LEU A 138 12.98 6.08 -13.93
N ASP A 139 13.12 7.28 -14.46
CA ASP A 139 13.69 8.43 -13.73
C ASP A 139 12.89 8.81 -12.47
N ASN A 140 11.58 8.64 -12.49
CA ASN A 140 10.72 8.97 -11.35
C ASN A 140 10.66 7.87 -10.30
N LEU A 141 10.84 6.60 -10.68
CA LEU A 141 10.74 5.46 -9.78
C LEU A 141 11.99 5.38 -8.90
N LYS A 142 11.80 5.51 -7.60
CA LYS A 142 12.89 5.48 -6.60
C LYS A 142 12.77 4.33 -5.61
N THR A 143 11.59 3.72 -5.51
CA THR A 143 11.32 2.72 -4.47
C THR A 143 10.47 1.57 -5.00
N ILE A 144 10.86 0.34 -4.65
CA ILE A 144 10.03 -0.85 -4.85
C ILE A 144 9.85 -1.54 -3.49
N VAL A 145 8.62 -1.82 -3.13
CA VAL A 145 8.25 -2.59 -1.94
C VAL A 145 7.74 -3.96 -2.38
N ILE A 146 8.34 -5.01 -1.86
CA ILE A 146 8.05 -6.39 -2.26
C ILE A 146 7.30 -7.10 -1.14
N ALA A 147 6.09 -7.55 -1.43
CA ALA A 147 5.27 -8.33 -0.52
C ALA A 147 5.54 -9.82 -0.65
N GLY A 148 5.37 -10.56 0.46
CA GLY A 148 5.49 -12.02 0.49
C GLY A 148 6.92 -12.52 0.67
N ILE A 149 7.87 -11.66 1.03
CA ILE A 149 9.25 -12.01 1.39
C ILE A 149 9.66 -11.35 2.69
N ASP A 150 10.63 -11.94 3.37
CA ASP A 150 11.15 -11.46 4.66
C ASP A 150 12.39 -10.58 4.55
N SER A 151 13.16 -10.70 3.45
CA SER A 151 14.35 -9.90 3.14
C SER A 151 14.52 -9.72 1.63
N VAL A 152 15.23 -8.67 1.26
CA VAL A 152 15.61 -8.34 -0.13
C VAL A 152 17.09 -8.61 -0.42
N ASP A 153 17.82 -9.24 0.51
CA ASP A 153 19.29 -9.37 0.41
C ASP A 153 19.75 -10.21 -0.78
N GLU A 154 18.98 -11.24 -1.13
CA GLU A 154 19.30 -12.17 -2.23
C GLU A 154 18.76 -11.68 -3.60
N LEU A 155 18.02 -10.59 -3.62
CA LEU A 155 17.43 -10.09 -4.86
C LEU A 155 18.43 -9.25 -5.67
N LYS A 156 18.32 -9.35 -6.99
CA LYS A 156 19.04 -8.45 -7.89
C LYS A 156 18.54 -7.02 -7.66
N LYS A 157 19.43 -6.14 -7.22
CA LYS A 157 19.10 -4.73 -6.95
C LYS A 157 19.31 -3.91 -8.24
N PRO A 158 18.30 -3.16 -8.67
CA PRO A 158 18.45 -2.23 -9.77
C PRO A 158 19.31 -1.04 -9.34
N LYS A 159 19.93 -0.38 -10.30
CA LYS A 159 20.65 0.86 -10.05
C LYS A 159 19.64 1.99 -9.78
N ASP A 160 19.94 2.85 -8.82
CA ASP A 160 19.18 4.07 -8.49
C ASP A 160 17.72 3.83 -7.98
N ILE A 161 17.37 2.58 -7.66
CA ILE A 161 16.06 2.21 -7.07
C ILE A 161 16.30 1.43 -5.77
N ASN A 162 15.73 1.90 -4.69
CA ASN A 162 15.76 1.19 -3.40
C ASN A 162 14.70 0.11 -3.38
N ILE A 163 15.03 -1.08 -2.84
CA ILE A 163 14.09 -2.17 -2.66
C ILE A 163 13.93 -2.51 -1.18
N TYR A 164 12.70 -2.81 -0.76
CA TYR A 164 12.33 -3.13 0.61
C TYR A 164 11.38 -4.32 0.65
N ALA A 165 11.49 -5.16 1.66
CA ALA A 165 10.47 -6.15 1.95
C ALA A 165 9.34 -5.52 2.77
N LEU A 166 8.08 -5.75 2.39
CA LEU A 166 6.93 -5.25 3.15
C LEU A 166 6.93 -5.75 4.59
N ASN A 167 7.37 -6.98 4.81
CA ASN A 167 7.48 -7.56 6.16
C ASN A 167 8.53 -6.85 7.04
N GLU A 168 9.59 -6.28 6.47
CA GLU A 168 10.56 -5.46 7.22
C GLU A 168 9.95 -4.14 7.67
N ILE A 169 9.07 -3.53 6.87
CA ILE A 169 8.34 -2.32 7.23
C ILE A 169 7.49 -2.57 8.48
N PHE A 170 6.87 -3.74 8.59
CA PHE A 170 6.05 -4.12 9.75
C PHE A 170 6.87 -4.43 11.01
N LYS A 171 8.15 -4.78 10.89
CA LYS A 171 9.04 -5.02 12.03
C LYS A 171 9.55 -3.72 12.67
N ASN A 172 9.56 -2.64 11.92
CA ASN A 172 10.03 -1.34 12.39
C ASN A 172 8.95 -0.64 13.25
N LYS A 173 9.00 -0.87 14.56
CA LYS A 173 8.14 -0.24 15.59
C LYS A 173 8.47 1.25 15.83
N LYS A 174 8.64 2.05 14.82
CA LYS A 174 8.53 3.49 15.02
C LYS A 174 7.05 3.81 15.12
N GLU A 175 6.54 3.80 16.35
CA GLU A 175 5.32 4.49 16.75
C GLU A 175 5.51 5.99 16.45
N GLN A 176 5.24 6.36 15.21
CA GLN A 176 4.87 7.74 14.97
C GLN A 176 3.36 7.76 15.04
N SER A 177 2.85 8.28 16.14
CA SER A 177 1.47 8.72 16.22
C SER A 177 1.19 9.52 14.94
N ILE A 178 0.16 9.12 14.19
CA ILE A 178 -0.42 9.96 13.15
C ILE A 178 -1.09 11.11 13.89
N SER A 179 -0.29 11.97 14.53
CA SER A 179 -0.74 13.20 15.12
C SER A 179 -0.79 14.24 14.01
N ALA A 180 -2.02 14.58 13.62
CA ALA A 180 -2.37 15.89 13.07
C ALA A 180 -1.80 16.30 11.68
N LEU A 181 -1.19 15.42 10.89
CA LEU A 181 -0.66 15.82 9.57
C LEU A 181 -1.67 15.70 8.42
N PHE A 182 -2.88 15.22 8.67
CA PHE A 182 -3.86 14.96 7.62
C PHE A 182 -5.21 15.64 7.84
N LEU A 183 -5.16 16.97 7.96
CA LEU A 183 -6.30 17.82 7.61
C LEU A 183 -6.08 18.31 6.18
N TRP A 184 -6.41 17.47 5.20
CA TRP A 184 -6.56 17.86 3.79
C TRP A 184 -7.91 17.43 3.29
#